data_f6ca5378de1eab58faebb8fbf22b38cf
#
_entry.id   f6ca5378de1eab58faebb8fbf22b38cf
#
_cell.length_a   1.000
_cell.length_b   1.000
_cell.length_c   1.000
_cell.angle_alpha   90.00
_cell.angle_beta   90.00
_cell.angle_gamma   90.00
#
_symmetry.space_group_name_H-M   'P 1'
#
loop_
_entity.id
_entity.type
_entity.pdbx_description
1 polymer ?
#
loop_
_entity_poly.entity_id
_entity_poly.type
_entity_poly.pdbx_seq_one_letter_code
_entity_poly.pdbx_strand_id
1 'polypeptide(L)'
;VVVGYDTSLNYESLCRAAYWIGQGKPYLATHPDLVCPTEMKTILPDCGAICALLESATGRKPDQVSGKPNPAILEAVMNRRGLTGGEVVMVGDRIYTDMRMAREAGVLGALTLTGEATRDEVTAPASAPDLIINDLGELEALLRSSRSIPL
;
A
#
# COMPACT_ATOMS: atom_id res chain seq x y z
N VAL A 1 3.01 5.02 19.27
CA VAL A 1 2.16 3.83 19.07
C VAL A 1 2.22 3.47 17.60
N VAL A 2 2.39 2.19 17.29
CA VAL A 2 2.28 1.67 15.92
C VAL A 2 1.17 0.63 15.93
N VAL A 3 0.21 0.76 15.01
CA VAL A 3 -0.89 -0.18 14.82
C VAL A 3 -0.74 -0.86 13.47
N GLY A 4 -0.90 -2.17 13.45
CA GLY A 4 -0.90 -3.02 12.27
C GLY A 4 -1.92 -4.14 12.39
N TYR A 5 -1.94 -5.03 11.39
CA TYR A 5 -2.68 -6.28 11.47
C TYR A 5 -2.06 -7.17 12.57
N ASP A 6 -2.89 -7.62 13.52
CA ASP A 6 -2.43 -8.44 14.65
C ASP A 6 -3.54 -9.41 15.08
N THR A 7 -3.33 -10.68 14.79
CA THR A 7 -4.26 -11.75 15.19
C THR A 7 -4.10 -12.14 16.67
N SER A 8 -3.09 -11.62 17.36
CA SER A 8 -2.85 -11.83 18.81
C SER A 8 -3.34 -10.66 19.67
N LEU A 9 -3.99 -9.65 19.04
CA LEU A 9 -4.49 -8.46 19.71
C LEU A 9 -5.37 -8.83 20.91
N ASN A 10 -5.06 -8.21 22.04
CA ASN A 10 -5.80 -8.42 23.28
C ASN A 10 -6.19 -7.08 23.91
N TYR A 11 -7.09 -7.14 24.91
CA TYR A 11 -7.64 -5.95 25.53
C TYR A 11 -6.59 -5.11 26.26
N GLU A 12 -5.58 -5.73 26.86
CA GLU A 12 -4.50 -5.01 27.53
C GLU A 12 -3.69 -4.16 26.53
N SER A 13 -3.37 -4.73 25.38
CA SER A 13 -2.67 -4.00 24.29
C SER A 13 -3.49 -2.80 23.80
N LEU A 14 -4.81 -2.95 23.64
CA LEU A 14 -5.71 -1.84 23.29
C LEU A 14 -5.71 -0.74 24.36
N CYS A 15 -5.81 -1.09 25.65
CA CYS A 15 -5.77 -0.13 26.75
C CYS A 15 -4.46 0.65 26.78
N ARG A 16 -3.31 -0.03 26.59
CA ARG A 16 -1.99 0.61 26.54
C ARG A 16 -1.85 1.54 25.34
N ALA A 17 -2.33 1.10 24.16
CA ALA A 17 -2.33 1.93 22.97
C ALA A 17 -3.20 3.19 23.18
N ALA A 18 -4.43 3.03 23.66
CA ALA A 18 -5.34 4.15 23.93
C ALA A 18 -4.75 5.14 24.93
N TYR A 19 -4.12 4.64 26.01
CA TYR A 19 -3.44 5.49 26.99
C TYR A 19 -2.38 6.39 26.33
N TRP A 20 -1.45 5.79 25.56
CA TRP A 20 -0.36 6.56 24.95
C TRP A 20 -0.84 7.50 23.84
N ILE A 21 -1.85 7.08 23.08
CA ILE A 21 -2.51 7.95 22.09
C ILE A 21 -3.15 9.16 22.80
N GLY A 22 -3.87 8.92 23.89
CA GLY A 22 -4.47 9.99 24.71
C GLY A 22 -3.43 10.94 25.32
N GLN A 23 -2.21 10.46 25.61
CA GLN A 23 -1.08 11.28 26.06
C GLN A 23 -0.39 12.05 24.93
N GLY A 24 -0.92 12.05 23.71
CA GLY A 24 -0.37 12.79 22.57
C GLY A 24 0.90 12.19 21.97
N LYS A 25 1.21 10.93 22.25
CA LYS A 25 2.37 10.26 21.62
C LYS A 25 2.13 10.05 20.13
N PRO A 26 3.21 9.99 19.30
CA PRO A 26 3.09 9.67 17.88
C PRO A 26 2.30 8.39 17.65
N TYR A 27 1.35 8.46 16.70
CA TYR A 27 0.43 7.36 16.39
C TYR A 27 0.48 7.05 14.90
N LEU A 28 0.97 5.88 14.54
CA LEU A 28 1.18 5.43 13.18
C LEU A 28 0.33 4.20 12.89
N ALA A 29 -0.23 4.11 11.69
CA ALA A 29 -0.86 2.92 11.16
C ALA A 29 -0.05 2.36 9.98
N THR A 30 0.07 1.03 9.89
CA THR A 30 0.81 0.39 8.80
C THR A 30 0.05 0.47 7.48
N HIS A 31 -1.29 0.43 7.50
CA HIS A 31 -2.17 0.52 6.33
C HIS A 31 -3.61 0.85 6.77
N PRO A 32 -4.48 1.29 5.83
CA PRO A 32 -5.83 1.73 6.17
C PRO A 32 -6.89 0.63 6.10
N ASP A 33 -6.55 -0.60 5.70
CA ASP A 33 -7.51 -1.64 5.37
C ASP A 33 -8.36 -2.03 6.59
N LEU A 34 -9.69 -2.07 6.39
CA LEU A 34 -10.64 -2.42 7.45
C LEU A 34 -10.75 -3.94 7.65
N VAL A 35 -10.52 -4.70 6.60
CA VAL A 35 -10.69 -6.15 6.55
C VAL A 35 -9.53 -6.79 5.81
N CYS A 36 -8.94 -7.82 6.39
CA CYS A 36 -7.95 -8.66 5.71
C CYS A 36 -8.68 -9.67 4.80
N PRO A 37 -8.35 -9.74 3.50
CA PRO A 37 -8.92 -10.75 2.60
C PRO A 37 -8.60 -12.16 3.10
N THR A 38 -9.59 -13.03 3.09
CA THR A 38 -9.45 -14.43 3.53
C THR A 38 -10.47 -15.32 2.81
N GLU A 39 -10.11 -16.57 2.57
CA GLU A 39 -11.03 -17.62 2.10
C GLU A 39 -11.86 -18.23 3.25
N MET A 40 -11.58 -17.87 4.49
CA MET A 40 -12.34 -18.34 5.65
C MET A 40 -13.74 -17.73 5.65
N LYS A 41 -14.70 -18.41 6.27
CA LYS A 41 -16.08 -17.89 6.42
C LYS A 41 -16.20 -16.71 7.40
N THR A 42 -15.14 -16.36 8.10
CA THR A 42 -15.09 -15.25 9.06
C THR A 42 -14.52 -14.00 8.42
N ILE A 43 -14.91 -12.84 8.95
CA ILE A 43 -14.29 -11.55 8.62
C ILE A 43 -13.13 -11.35 9.59
N LEU A 44 -11.95 -11.01 9.04
CA LEU A 44 -10.78 -10.67 9.84
C LEU A 44 -10.64 -9.15 9.91
N PRO A 45 -10.95 -8.51 11.06
CA PRO A 45 -10.69 -7.08 11.24
C PRO A 45 -9.21 -6.78 11.06
N ASP A 46 -8.90 -5.73 10.30
CA ASP A 46 -7.54 -5.35 9.98
C ASP A 46 -7.14 -4.02 10.64
N CYS A 47 -5.97 -3.52 10.35
CA CYS A 47 -5.35 -2.33 10.93
C CYS A 47 -6.31 -1.13 10.99
N GLY A 48 -7.02 -0.85 9.90
CA GLY A 48 -7.99 0.25 9.85
C GLY A 48 -9.15 0.09 10.85
N ALA A 49 -9.64 -1.14 11.06
CA ALA A 49 -10.68 -1.42 12.05
C ALA A 49 -10.17 -1.21 13.49
N ILE A 50 -8.92 -1.60 13.76
CA ILE A 50 -8.26 -1.35 15.05
C ILE A 50 -8.07 0.17 15.26
N CYS A 51 -7.67 0.89 14.23
CA CYS A 51 -7.55 2.35 14.27
C CYS A 51 -8.89 3.03 14.54
N ALA A 52 -9.99 2.56 13.93
CA ALA A 52 -11.33 3.09 14.16
C ALA A 52 -11.81 2.87 15.62
N LEU A 53 -11.49 1.70 16.20
CA LEU A 53 -11.74 1.43 17.62
C LEU A 53 -10.97 2.42 18.51
N LEU A 54 -9.67 2.60 18.25
CA LEU A 54 -8.83 3.52 19.02
C LEU A 54 -9.25 4.99 18.83
N GLU A 55 -9.67 5.39 17.63
CA GLU A 55 -10.25 6.71 17.37
C GLU A 55 -11.52 6.93 18.19
N SER A 56 -12.43 5.94 18.21
CA SER A 56 -13.65 6.03 19.02
C SER A 56 -13.37 6.18 20.51
N ALA A 57 -12.31 5.55 21.02
CA ALA A 57 -11.94 5.61 22.42
C ALA A 57 -11.15 6.88 22.80
N THR A 58 -10.38 7.46 21.90
CA THR A 58 -9.40 8.53 22.21
C THR A 58 -9.70 9.84 21.50
N GLY A 59 -10.58 9.85 20.51
CA GLY A 59 -10.85 10.99 19.63
C GLY A 59 -9.71 11.30 18.64
N ARG A 60 -8.67 10.45 18.55
CA ARG A 60 -7.51 10.68 17.67
C ARG A 60 -7.41 9.63 16.56
N LYS A 61 -7.12 10.13 15.37
CA LYS A 61 -6.71 9.32 14.20
C LYS A 61 -5.20 9.11 14.19
N PRO A 62 -4.69 8.12 13.43
CA PRO A 62 -3.26 8.02 13.15
C PRO A 62 -2.71 9.34 12.59
N ASP A 63 -1.56 9.77 13.10
CA ASP A 63 -0.83 10.94 12.57
C ASP A 63 -0.30 10.63 11.15
N GLN A 64 -0.02 9.35 10.86
CA GLN A 64 0.42 8.87 9.57
C GLN A 64 -0.08 7.44 9.32
N VAL A 65 -0.50 7.19 8.08
CA VAL A 65 -0.79 5.84 7.54
C VAL A 65 0.25 5.55 6.48
N SER A 66 1.08 4.52 6.68
CA SER A 66 2.25 4.25 5.84
C SER A 66 1.98 3.34 4.64
N GLY A 67 0.89 2.58 4.66
CA GLY A 67 0.51 1.64 3.59
C GLY A 67 0.00 2.33 2.31
N LYS A 68 -0.09 1.55 1.23
CA LYS A 68 -0.69 1.99 -0.04
C LYS A 68 -2.05 2.67 0.18
N PRO A 69 -2.35 3.77 -0.47
CA PRO A 69 -1.65 4.42 -1.58
C PRO A 69 -0.58 5.46 -1.18
N ASN A 70 -0.16 5.54 0.10
CA ASN A 70 0.82 6.51 0.56
C ASN A 70 2.19 6.29 -0.13
N PRO A 71 2.80 7.28 -0.79
CA PRO A 71 4.04 7.14 -1.54
C PRO A 71 5.28 6.95 -0.65
N ALA A 72 5.19 7.22 0.65
CA ALA A 72 6.33 7.28 1.57
C ALA A 72 7.23 6.02 1.55
N ILE A 73 6.66 4.83 1.28
CA ILE A 73 7.44 3.59 1.17
C ILE A 73 8.37 3.65 -0.03
N LEU A 74 7.87 4.06 -1.19
CA LEU A 74 8.66 4.18 -2.42
C LEU A 74 9.69 5.29 -2.29
N GLU A 75 9.31 6.43 -1.75
CA GLU A 75 10.22 7.56 -1.47
C GLU A 75 11.37 7.14 -0.54
N ALA A 76 11.07 6.39 0.52
CA ALA A 76 12.10 5.88 1.43
C ALA A 76 13.08 4.93 0.72
N VAL A 77 12.60 4.07 -0.18
CA VAL A 77 13.45 3.17 -0.98
C VAL A 77 14.31 3.97 -1.95
N MET A 78 13.73 4.92 -2.67
CA MET A 78 14.45 5.78 -3.62
C MET A 78 15.55 6.57 -2.90
N ASN A 79 15.22 7.24 -1.80
CA ASN A 79 16.18 8.00 -1.01
C ASN A 79 17.31 7.12 -0.48
N ARG A 80 16.99 5.94 0.06
CA ARG A 80 18.00 5.01 0.60
C ARG A 80 18.94 4.46 -0.47
N ARG A 81 18.45 4.28 -1.70
CA ARG A 81 19.20 3.70 -2.82
C ARG A 81 19.80 4.74 -3.75
N GLY A 82 19.48 6.01 -3.58
CA GLY A 82 19.90 7.09 -4.48
C GLY A 82 19.28 6.98 -5.87
N LEU A 83 18.04 6.46 -5.95
CA LEU A 83 17.32 6.25 -7.20
C LEU A 83 16.39 7.43 -7.51
N THR A 84 16.22 7.69 -8.79
CA THR A 84 15.20 8.61 -9.32
C THR A 84 13.91 7.85 -9.65
N GLY A 85 12.80 8.57 -9.80
CA GLY A 85 11.50 7.94 -10.13
C GLY A 85 11.51 7.15 -11.45
N GLY A 86 12.30 7.60 -12.45
CA GLY A 86 12.47 6.89 -13.73
C GLY A 86 13.23 5.56 -13.65
N GLU A 87 13.89 5.29 -12.52
CA GLU A 87 14.65 4.05 -12.29
C GLU A 87 13.88 3.04 -11.44
N VAL A 88 12.63 3.37 -11.04
CA VAL A 88 11.79 2.55 -10.17
C VAL A 88 10.47 2.24 -10.86
N VAL A 89 10.06 0.99 -10.83
CA VAL A 89 8.73 0.56 -11.27
C VAL A 89 7.99 -0.07 -10.08
N MET A 90 6.79 0.44 -9.82
CA MET A 90 5.84 -0.19 -8.90
C MET A 90 4.97 -1.15 -9.69
N VAL A 91 5.02 -2.43 -9.34
CA VAL A 91 4.14 -3.46 -9.93
C VAL A 91 3.05 -3.80 -8.93
N GLY A 92 1.81 -3.77 -9.38
CA GLY A 92 0.66 -4.09 -8.54
C GLY A 92 -0.58 -4.41 -9.36
N ASP A 93 -1.60 -4.91 -8.69
CA ASP A 93 -2.86 -5.38 -9.30
C ASP A 93 -4.05 -4.47 -9.01
N ARG A 94 -3.85 -3.35 -8.29
CA ARG A 94 -4.92 -2.44 -7.91
C ARG A 94 -4.68 -1.02 -8.42
N ILE A 95 -5.66 -0.50 -9.15
CA ILE A 95 -5.57 0.86 -9.72
C ILE A 95 -5.59 1.92 -8.63
N TYR A 96 -6.49 1.78 -7.65
CA TYR A 96 -6.75 2.79 -6.61
C TYR A 96 -5.74 2.81 -5.46
N THR A 97 -4.88 1.80 -5.35
CA THR A 97 -3.81 1.75 -4.34
C THR A 97 -2.43 1.73 -4.98
N ASP A 98 -2.11 0.70 -5.78
CA ASP A 98 -0.77 0.49 -6.31
C ASP A 98 -0.40 1.53 -7.38
N MET A 99 -1.26 1.73 -8.37
CA MET A 99 -1.02 2.70 -9.44
C MET A 99 -1.11 4.14 -8.92
N ARG A 100 -1.99 4.38 -7.95
CA ARG A 100 -2.05 5.67 -7.27
C ARG A 100 -0.75 5.94 -6.50
N MET A 101 -0.22 4.96 -5.76
CA MET A 101 1.05 5.11 -5.04
C MET A 101 2.22 5.37 -6.00
N ALA A 102 2.29 4.63 -7.12
CA ALA A 102 3.30 4.85 -8.14
C ALA A 102 3.30 6.29 -8.65
N ARG A 103 2.12 6.78 -9.02
CA ARG A 103 1.95 8.15 -9.53
C ARG A 103 2.29 9.21 -8.47
N GLU A 104 1.82 9.06 -7.24
CA GLU A 104 2.10 10.01 -6.16
C GLU A 104 3.59 10.04 -5.78
N ALA A 105 4.29 8.90 -5.91
CA ALA A 105 5.74 8.81 -5.74
C ALA A 105 6.55 9.27 -6.97
N GLY A 106 5.91 9.51 -8.11
CA GLY A 106 6.59 9.86 -9.36
C GLY A 106 7.43 8.73 -9.94
N VAL A 107 7.01 7.47 -9.73
CA VAL A 107 7.65 6.28 -10.30
C VAL A 107 6.77 5.66 -11.38
N LEU A 108 7.34 4.76 -12.21
CA LEU A 108 6.58 4.03 -13.21
C LEU A 108 5.61 3.03 -12.56
N GLY A 109 4.37 3.01 -13.03
CA GLY A 109 3.32 2.10 -12.58
C GLY A 109 3.05 0.99 -13.60
N ALA A 110 3.27 -0.27 -13.23
CA ALA A 110 2.94 -1.44 -14.04
C ALA A 110 1.77 -2.20 -13.40
N LEU A 111 0.61 -2.20 -14.06
CA LEU A 111 -0.57 -2.94 -13.63
C LEU A 111 -0.49 -4.37 -14.14
N THR A 112 -0.53 -5.35 -13.23
CA THR A 112 -0.65 -6.77 -13.59
C THR A 112 -2.10 -7.23 -13.54
N LEU A 113 -2.51 -8.03 -14.54
CA LEU A 113 -3.88 -8.56 -14.67
C LEU A 113 -4.07 -9.92 -13.97
N THR A 114 -3.10 -10.35 -13.14
CA THR A 114 -3.19 -11.60 -12.38
C THR A 114 -3.94 -11.47 -11.05
N GLY A 115 -4.38 -10.26 -10.68
CA GLY A 115 -5.03 -9.97 -9.40
C GLY A 115 -6.42 -9.37 -9.55
N GLU A 116 -6.67 -8.25 -8.85
CA GLU A 116 -8.00 -7.65 -8.71
C GLU A 116 -8.45 -6.89 -9.97
N ALA A 117 -7.57 -6.09 -10.58
CA ALA A 117 -7.96 -5.22 -11.68
C ALA A 117 -8.11 -5.97 -13.01
N THR A 118 -9.09 -5.53 -13.78
CA THR A 118 -9.32 -5.95 -15.17
C THR A 118 -8.90 -4.84 -16.15
N ARG A 119 -8.64 -5.22 -17.40
CA ARG A 119 -8.25 -4.26 -18.44
C ARG A 119 -9.32 -3.18 -18.71
N ASP A 120 -10.58 -3.54 -18.56
CA ASP A 120 -11.72 -2.64 -18.83
C ASP A 120 -11.91 -1.58 -17.72
N GLU A 121 -11.34 -1.79 -16.54
CA GLU A 121 -11.37 -0.82 -15.44
C GLU A 121 -10.36 0.32 -15.61
N VAL A 122 -9.41 0.19 -16.54
CA VAL A 122 -8.44 1.24 -16.87
C VAL A 122 -9.09 2.28 -17.80
N THR A 123 -10.07 3.02 -17.29
CA THR A 123 -10.89 3.92 -18.11
C THR A 123 -10.52 5.40 -18.02
N ALA A 124 -9.89 5.82 -16.92
CA ALA A 124 -9.59 7.23 -16.67
C ALA A 124 -8.10 7.55 -16.91
N PRO A 125 -7.77 8.56 -17.73
CA PRO A 125 -6.38 8.97 -17.97
C PRO A 125 -5.60 9.31 -16.70
N ALA A 126 -6.30 9.87 -15.70
CA ALA A 126 -5.69 10.27 -14.43
C ALA A 126 -5.27 9.09 -13.52
N SER A 127 -5.74 7.87 -13.77
CA SER A 127 -5.39 6.65 -13.03
C SER A 127 -4.75 5.58 -13.91
N ALA A 128 -4.46 5.89 -15.17
CA ALA A 128 -3.86 4.95 -16.10
C ALA A 128 -2.45 4.56 -15.62
N PRO A 129 -2.12 3.26 -15.62
CA PRO A 129 -0.76 2.79 -15.43
C PRO A 129 0.11 3.15 -16.63
N ASP A 130 1.42 3.24 -16.44
CA ASP A 130 2.37 3.43 -17.55
C ASP A 130 2.48 2.16 -18.41
N LEU A 131 2.26 0.99 -17.78
CA LEU A 131 2.32 -0.32 -18.43
C LEU A 131 1.22 -1.23 -17.90
N ILE A 132 0.60 -2.01 -18.78
CA ILE A 132 -0.33 -3.08 -18.43
C ILE A 132 0.27 -4.40 -18.91
N ILE A 133 0.44 -5.33 -18.00
CA ILE A 133 1.02 -6.66 -18.24
C ILE A 133 0.03 -7.76 -17.84
N ASN A 134 0.04 -8.86 -18.58
CA ASN A 134 -0.81 -10.00 -18.23
C ASN A 134 -0.31 -10.70 -16.97
N ASP A 135 1.02 -10.80 -16.81
CA ASP A 135 1.68 -11.41 -15.66
C ASP A 135 3.14 -10.92 -15.52
N LEU A 136 3.83 -11.38 -14.48
CA LEU A 136 5.24 -11.04 -14.26
C LEU A 136 6.20 -11.66 -15.31
N GLY A 137 5.79 -12.73 -15.98
CA GLY A 137 6.57 -13.34 -17.08
C GLY A 137 6.66 -12.40 -18.28
N GLU A 138 5.56 -11.70 -18.59
CA GLU A 138 5.56 -10.67 -19.64
C GLU A 138 6.49 -9.50 -19.26
N LEU A 139 6.47 -9.06 -17.99
CA LEU A 139 7.39 -8.02 -17.52
C LEU A 139 8.85 -8.46 -17.66
N GLU A 140 9.16 -9.70 -17.28
CA GLU A 140 10.52 -10.26 -17.46
C GLU A 140 10.94 -10.26 -18.91
N ALA A 141 10.06 -10.67 -19.83
CA ALA A 141 10.35 -10.68 -21.26
C ALA A 141 10.64 -9.27 -21.80
N LEU A 142 9.85 -8.27 -21.40
CA LEU A 142 10.06 -6.88 -21.75
C LEU A 142 11.41 -6.34 -21.25
N LEU A 143 11.75 -6.62 -19.98
CA LEU A 143 13.04 -6.21 -19.40
C LEU A 143 14.24 -6.88 -20.07
N ARG A 144 14.11 -8.14 -20.48
CA ARG A 144 15.17 -8.85 -21.22
C ARG A 144 15.36 -8.27 -22.62
N SER A 145 14.25 -7.98 -23.32
CA SER A 145 14.31 -7.40 -24.67
C SER A 145 14.92 -6.00 -24.67
N SER A 146 14.61 -5.18 -23.66
CA SER A 146 15.17 -3.83 -23.53
C SER A 146 16.68 -3.81 -23.31
N ARG A 147 17.24 -4.83 -22.63
CA ARG A 147 18.69 -4.97 -22.41
C ARG A 147 19.47 -5.39 -23.68
N SER A 148 18.73 -5.87 -24.69
CA SER A 148 19.32 -6.31 -25.97
C SER A 148 19.42 -5.19 -27.01
N ILE A 149 18.95 -3.97 -26.69
CA ILE A 149 19.09 -2.80 -27.54
C ILE A 149 20.46 -2.17 -27.25
N PRO A 150 21.43 -2.22 -28.19
CA PRO A 150 22.72 -1.51 -28.02
C PRO A 150 22.43 0.00 -27.92
N LEU A 151 23.01 0.65 -26.92
CA LEU A 151 23.03 2.11 -26.80
C LEU A 151 23.95 2.69 -27.89
#